data_d03576a1a103d18c3de1b8de52e9cb53
#
_entry.id   d03576a1a103d18c3de1b8de52e9cb53
#
_cell.length_a   1.000
_cell.length_b   1.000
_cell.length_c   1.000
_cell.angle_alpha   90.00
_cell.angle_beta   90.00
_cell.angle_gamma   90.00
#
_symmetry.space_group_name_H-M   'P 1'
#
loop_
_entity.id
_entity.type
_entity.pdbx_description
1 polymer ?
#
loop_
_entity_poly.entity_id
_entity_poly.type
_entity_poly.pdbx_seq_one_letter_code
_entity_poly.pdbx_strand_id
1 'polypeptide(L)'
;MCSSDLDIAHAAGAAHVIRYDSEDVVVRVKEITGGTGVDVVYDGVGRDTFDASLASLKIRGLLALFGAASGPVPAFDLQRLNAGGSLFVTRPSLGHYLLTRQEFEWRAGDIFRWIADGELRIDIGATFPLSQAAVAHEALEGRKTTGKVLLIP
;
A
#
# COMPACT_ATOMS: atom_id res chain seq x y z
N MET A 1 7.18 9.97 9.09
CA MET A 1 5.84 9.42 9.44
C MET A 1 5.45 10.00 10.79
N CYS A 2 4.25 10.56 10.93
CA CYS A 2 3.82 11.14 12.22
C CYS A 2 3.47 10.00 13.19
N SER A 3 3.60 10.20 14.52
CA SER A 3 3.19 9.19 15.51
C SER A 3 1.72 8.77 15.35
N SER A 4 0.87 9.71 14.92
CA SER A 4 -0.54 9.44 14.61
C SER A 4 -0.76 8.41 13.50
N ASP A 5 0.14 8.30 12.53
CA ASP A 5 0.02 7.31 11.43
C ASP A 5 0.25 5.89 11.94
N LEU A 6 1.15 5.74 12.92
CA LEU A 6 1.46 4.44 13.56
C LEU A 6 0.26 3.96 14.40
N ASP A 7 -0.35 4.88 15.16
CA ASP A 7 -1.51 4.58 15.98
C ASP A 7 -2.70 4.18 15.10
N ILE A 8 -2.90 4.85 13.96
CA ILE A 8 -3.93 4.50 12.97
C ILE A 8 -3.69 3.09 12.42
N ALA A 9 -2.43 2.73 12.06
CA ALA A 9 -2.11 1.41 11.55
C ALA A 9 -2.37 0.31 12.59
N HIS A 10 -2.00 0.51 13.84
CA HIS A 10 -2.31 -0.42 14.94
C HIS A 10 -3.81 -0.54 15.18
N ALA A 11 -4.54 0.58 15.21
CA ALA A 11 -5.99 0.59 15.36
C ALA A 11 -6.72 -0.10 14.19
N ALA A 12 -6.11 -0.13 13.01
CA ALA A 12 -6.60 -0.84 11.83
C ALA A 12 -6.25 -2.34 11.84
N GLY A 13 -5.59 -2.85 12.89
CA GLY A 13 -5.29 -4.27 13.06
C GLY A 13 -3.90 -4.70 12.59
N ALA A 14 -2.98 -3.78 12.30
CA ALA A 14 -1.61 -4.14 12.00
C ALA A 14 -0.92 -4.77 13.22
N ALA A 15 -0.47 -6.02 13.11
CA ALA A 15 0.23 -6.73 14.17
C ALA A 15 1.59 -6.09 14.49
N HIS A 16 2.24 -5.54 13.46
CA HIS A 16 3.53 -4.86 13.57
C HIS A 16 3.51 -3.60 12.70
N VAL A 17 4.18 -2.56 13.15
CA VAL A 17 4.39 -1.32 12.39
C VAL A 17 5.88 -1.00 12.39
N ILE A 18 6.43 -0.68 11.22
CA ILE A 18 7.85 -0.39 11.02
C ILE A 18 8.00 1.06 10.54
N ARG A 19 8.84 1.80 11.21
CA ARG A 19 9.14 3.19 10.84
C ARG A 19 10.27 3.24 9.81
N TYR A 20 9.91 3.15 8.55
CA TYR A 20 10.89 3.14 7.44
C TYR A 20 11.73 4.44 7.31
N ASP A 21 11.38 5.50 8.04
CA ASP A 21 12.14 6.75 8.12
C ASP A 21 13.31 6.68 9.15
N SER A 22 13.28 5.69 10.05
CA SER A 22 14.25 5.55 11.14
C SER A 22 14.71 4.11 11.41
N GLU A 23 14.03 3.13 10.83
CA GLU A 23 14.33 1.70 10.98
C GLU A 23 14.66 1.06 9.63
N ASP A 24 15.53 0.06 9.63
CA ASP A 24 15.77 -0.79 8.47
C ASP A 24 14.61 -1.79 8.33
N VAL A 25 13.80 -1.60 7.29
CA VAL A 25 12.61 -2.43 7.04
C VAL A 25 12.96 -3.90 6.87
N VAL A 26 14.07 -4.20 6.15
CA VAL A 26 14.46 -5.58 5.86
C VAL A 26 14.89 -6.30 7.13
N VAL A 27 15.68 -5.63 7.97
CA VAL A 27 16.12 -6.16 9.26
C VAL A 27 14.91 -6.42 10.14
N ARG A 28 14.01 -5.43 10.27
CA ARG A 28 12.81 -5.56 11.11
C ARG A 28 11.87 -6.66 10.63
N VAL A 29 11.64 -6.78 9.32
CA VAL A 29 10.84 -7.88 8.76
C VAL A 29 11.46 -9.23 9.10
N LYS A 30 12.76 -9.39 8.95
CA LYS A 30 13.46 -10.64 9.29
C LYS A 30 13.36 -10.96 10.78
N GLU A 31 13.52 -9.98 11.66
CA GLU A 31 13.33 -10.18 13.10
C GLU A 31 11.92 -10.69 13.43
N ILE A 32 10.88 -10.02 12.88
CA ILE A 32 9.47 -10.37 13.09
C ILE A 32 9.15 -11.77 12.57
N THR A 33 9.75 -12.15 11.44
CA THR A 33 9.45 -13.43 10.74
C THR A 33 10.44 -14.56 11.05
N GLY A 34 11.30 -14.40 12.04
CA GLY A 34 12.32 -15.39 12.36
C GLY A 34 13.31 -15.67 11.23
N GLY A 35 13.65 -14.65 10.44
CA GLY A 35 14.58 -14.72 9.31
C GLY A 35 13.98 -15.14 7.99
N THR A 36 12.71 -15.56 7.95
CA THR A 36 12.09 -16.16 6.75
C THR A 36 11.70 -15.10 5.72
N GLY A 37 11.22 -13.94 6.14
CA GLY A 37 10.57 -12.93 5.29
C GLY A 37 9.07 -13.17 5.12
N VAL A 38 8.40 -12.30 4.35
CA VAL A 38 6.94 -12.31 4.15
C VAL A 38 6.53 -12.97 2.85
N ASP A 39 5.31 -13.50 2.80
CA ASP A 39 4.73 -14.13 1.59
C ASP A 39 4.49 -13.13 0.47
N VAL A 40 3.95 -11.98 0.83
CA VAL A 40 3.54 -10.93 -0.12
C VAL A 40 3.92 -9.56 0.43
N VAL A 41 4.43 -8.71 -0.45
CA VAL A 41 4.56 -7.27 -0.20
C VAL A 41 3.66 -6.51 -1.16
N TYR A 42 2.81 -5.64 -0.61
CA TYR A 42 2.03 -4.66 -1.38
C TYR A 42 2.74 -3.30 -1.32
N ASP A 43 3.33 -2.87 -2.42
CA ASP A 43 4.11 -1.64 -2.50
C ASP A 43 3.38 -0.58 -3.34
N GLY A 44 2.97 0.50 -2.68
CA GLY A 44 2.33 1.68 -3.30
C GLY A 44 3.30 2.84 -3.52
N VAL A 45 4.54 2.75 -3.01
CA VAL A 45 5.52 3.84 -3.01
C VAL A 45 6.42 3.80 -4.23
N GLY A 46 6.97 2.65 -4.59
CA GLY A 46 7.73 2.44 -5.82
C GLY A 46 9.22 2.65 -5.64
N ARG A 47 9.80 3.63 -6.37
CA ARG A 47 11.25 3.82 -6.48
C ARG A 47 12.01 3.71 -5.16
N ASP A 48 11.53 4.38 -4.13
CA ASP A 48 12.27 4.51 -2.86
C ASP A 48 12.14 3.27 -1.95
N THR A 49 11.17 2.40 -2.20
CA THR A 49 10.89 1.22 -1.36
C THR A 49 11.12 -0.11 -2.07
N PHE A 50 11.22 -0.13 -3.39
CA PHE A 50 11.27 -1.35 -4.20
C PHE A 50 12.33 -2.35 -3.75
N ASP A 51 13.55 -1.89 -3.48
CA ASP A 51 14.66 -2.77 -3.09
C ASP A 51 14.43 -3.39 -1.72
N ALA A 52 13.95 -2.61 -0.75
CA ALA A 52 13.62 -3.11 0.58
C ALA A 52 12.40 -4.06 0.53
N SER A 53 11.40 -3.72 -0.29
CA SER A 53 10.22 -4.56 -0.54
C SER A 53 10.61 -5.92 -1.09
N LEU A 54 11.51 -5.95 -2.10
CA LEU A 54 12.00 -7.18 -2.70
C LEU A 54 12.81 -8.03 -1.72
N ALA A 55 13.70 -7.39 -0.94
CA ALA A 55 14.56 -8.06 0.04
C ALA A 55 13.81 -8.57 1.29
N SER A 56 12.59 -8.08 1.51
CA SER A 56 11.72 -8.51 2.61
C SER A 56 10.96 -9.81 2.33
N LEU A 57 10.93 -10.24 1.06
CA LEU A 57 10.21 -11.44 0.66
C LEU A 57 10.92 -12.73 1.09
N LYS A 58 10.13 -13.73 1.40
CA LYS A 58 10.62 -15.11 1.53
C LYS A 58 10.87 -15.73 0.14
N ILE A 59 11.50 -16.90 0.11
CA ILE A 59 11.65 -17.72 -1.11
C ILE A 59 10.26 -17.91 -1.76
N ARG A 60 10.16 -17.65 -3.06
CA ARG A 60 8.93 -17.67 -3.87
C ARG A 60 7.86 -16.67 -3.42
N GLY A 61 8.26 -15.60 -2.73
CA GLY A 61 7.37 -14.51 -2.34
C GLY A 61 6.99 -13.62 -3.52
N LEU A 62 5.90 -12.86 -3.35
CA LEU A 62 5.33 -11.99 -4.36
C LEU A 62 5.45 -10.51 -3.96
N LEU A 63 6.02 -9.70 -4.83
CA LEU A 63 5.91 -8.23 -4.76
C LEU A 63 4.80 -7.75 -5.69
N ALA A 64 3.72 -7.23 -5.12
CA ALA A 64 2.65 -6.54 -5.84
C ALA A 64 2.92 -5.02 -5.80
N LEU A 65 3.63 -4.52 -6.80
CA LEU A 65 3.96 -3.10 -6.94
C LEU A 65 2.77 -2.38 -7.59
N PHE A 66 1.82 -1.88 -6.81
CA PHE A 66 0.59 -1.27 -7.33
C PHE A 66 0.65 0.26 -7.45
N GLY A 67 1.65 0.92 -6.85
CA GLY A 67 1.81 2.36 -6.85
C GLY A 67 3.20 2.83 -7.28
N ALA A 68 3.37 4.14 -7.38
CA ALA A 68 4.62 4.82 -7.70
C ALA A 68 4.66 6.22 -7.06
N ALA A 69 4.27 6.34 -5.79
CA ALA A 69 4.16 7.63 -5.10
C ALA A 69 5.51 8.37 -5.00
N SER A 70 6.64 7.64 -4.95
CA SER A 70 8.00 8.23 -5.00
C SER A 70 8.61 8.25 -6.41
N GLY A 71 7.85 7.84 -7.40
CA GLY A 71 8.27 7.72 -8.80
C GLY A 71 8.38 6.29 -9.29
N PRO A 72 8.56 6.10 -10.61
CA PRO A 72 8.67 4.78 -11.21
C PRO A 72 9.96 4.08 -10.75
N VAL A 73 9.89 2.76 -10.60
CA VAL A 73 11.06 1.93 -10.36
C VAL A 73 11.93 1.94 -11.62
N PRO A 74 13.24 2.21 -11.50
CA PRO A 74 14.15 2.14 -12.65
C PRO A 74 14.28 0.71 -13.17
N ALA A 75 14.90 0.56 -14.36
CA ALA A 75 15.22 -0.75 -14.89
C ALA A 75 16.09 -1.53 -13.89
N PHE A 76 15.76 -2.79 -13.65
CA PHE A 76 16.53 -3.66 -12.75
C PHE A 76 16.83 -5.01 -13.40
N ASP A 77 17.89 -5.66 -12.93
CA ASP A 77 18.28 -6.96 -13.41
C ASP A 77 17.33 -8.07 -12.90
N LEU A 78 16.73 -8.83 -13.82
CA LEU A 78 15.85 -9.96 -13.49
C LEU A 78 16.59 -11.08 -12.73
N GLN A 79 17.93 -11.19 -12.83
CA GLN A 79 18.69 -12.15 -12.05
C GLN A 79 18.53 -11.94 -10.54
N ARG A 80 18.18 -10.76 -10.12
CA ARG A 80 17.85 -10.45 -8.71
C ARG A 80 16.67 -11.27 -8.18
N LEU A 81 15.70 -11.60 -9.04
CA LEU A 81 14.56 -12.45 -8.65
C LEU A 81 15.02 -13.88 -8.36
N ASN A 82 15.92 -14.40 -9.18
CA ASN A 82 16.51 -15.71 -8.94
C ASN A 82 17.37 -15.70 -7.66
N ALA A 83 18.29 -14.76 -7.53
CA ALA A 83 19.19 -14.63 -6.38
C ALA A 83 18.39 -14.41 -5.05
N GLY A 84 17.28 -13.70 -5.10
CA GLY A 84 16.37 -13.48 -3.95
C GLY A 84 15.51 -14.69 -3.57
N GLY A 85 15.56 -15.78 -4.34
CA GLY A 85 14.81 -17.00 -4.03
C GLY A 85 13.62 -17.26 -4.95
N SER A 86 13.78 -17.08 -6.26
CA SER A 86 12.73 -17.30 -7.27
C SER A 86 11.48 -16.44 -6.99
N LEU A 87 11.71 -15.16 -6.82
CA LEU A 87 10.65 -14.20 -6.46
C LEU A 87 9.73 -13.89 -7.64
N PHE A 88 8.52 -13.46 -7.33
CA PHE A 88 7.56 -12.95 -8.29
C PHE A 88 7.41 -11.45 -8.13
N VAL A 89 7.33 -10.73 -9.25
CA VAL A 89 6.99 -9.30 -9.28
C VAL A 89 5.85 -9.07 -10.25
N THR A 90 4.82 -8.37 -9.80
CA THR A 90 3.72 -7.94 -10.65
C THR A 90 3.48 -6.44 -10.50
N ARG A 91 3.05 -5.80 -11.59
CA ARG A 91 2.62 -4.40 -11.63
C ARG A 91 1.13 -4.35 -12.01
N PRO A 92 0.22 -4.64 -11.04
CA PRO A 92 -1.20 -4.70 -11.33
C PRO A 92 -1.77 -3.31 -11.65
N SER A 93 -2.74 -3.28 -12.57
CA SER A 93 -3.57 -2.11 -12.83
C SER A 93 -5.01 -2.46 -12.51
N LEU A 94 -5.69 -1.62 -11.74
CA LEU A 94 -7.09 -1.85 -11.38
C LEU A 94 -7.98 -2.06 -12.61
N GLY A 95 -7.73 -1.34 -13.71
CA GLY A 95 -8.47 -1.51 -14.95
C GLY A 95 -8.46 -2.92 -15.51
N HIS A 96 -7.37 -3.67 -15.33
CA HIS A 96 -7.28 -5.06 -15.78
C HIS A 96 -8.07 -6.05 -14.90
N TYR A 97 -8.53 -5.61 -13.74
CA TYR A 97 -9.37 -6.39 -12.81
C TYR A 97 -10.84 -5.98 -12.87
N LEU A 98 -11.19 -5.01 -13.74
CA LEU A 98 -12.54 -4.46 -13.90
C LEU A 98 -12.95 -4.44 -15.39
N LEU A 99 -12.56 -5.47 -16.15
CA LEU A 99 -12.78 -5.53 -17.60
C LEU A 99 -14.25 -5.70 -17.95
N THR A 100 -15.03 -6.36 -17.12
CA THR A 100 -16.44 -6.59 -17.33
C THR A 100 -17.28 -5.94 -16.23
N ARG A 101 -18.55 -5.66 -16.56
CA ARG A 101 -19.53 -5.18 -15.58
C ARG A 101 -19.66 -6.14 -14.39
N GLN A 102 -19.62 -7.44 -14.66
CA GLN A 102 -19.69 -8.47 -13.63
C GLN A 102 -18.50 -8.42 -12.66
N GLU A 103 -17.27 -8.26 -13.18
CA GLU A 103 -16.07 -8.13 -12.33
C GLU A 103 -16.10 -6.86 -11.48
N PHE A 104 -16.60 -5.76 -12.06
CA PHE A 104 -16.77 -4.51 -11.31
C PHE A 104 -17.79 -4.69 -10.19
N GLU A 105 -18.99 -5.21 -10.49
CA GLU A 105 -20.07 -5.40 -9.52
C GLU A 105 -19.68 -6.38 -8.40
N TRP A 106 -18.98 -7.45 -8.75
CA TRP A 106 -18.46 -8.38 -7.76
C TRP A 106 -17.53 -7.68 -6.75
N ARG A 107 -16.47 -7.03 -7.23
CA ARG A 107 -15.48 -6.40 -6.34
C ARG A 107 -16.02 -5.21 -5.57
N ALA A 108 -16.82 -4.37 -6.22
CA ALA A 108 -17.47 -3.26 -5.54
C ALA A 108 -18.48 -3.76 -4.50
N GLY A 109 -19.25 -4.80 -4.84
CA GLY A 109 -20.20 -5.43 -3.92
C GLY A 109 -19.53 -6.03 -2.69
N ASP A 110 -18.38 -6.67 -2.83
CA ASP A 110 -17.60 -7.18 -1.70
C ASP A 110 -17.18 -6.05 -0.75
N ILE A 111 -16.66 -4.94 -1.30
CA ILE A 111 -16.25 -3.78 -0.51
C ILE A 111 -17.45 -3.19 0.26
N PHE A 112 -18.59 -2.98 -0.42
CA PHE A 112 -19.77 -2.43 0.24
C PHE A 112 -20.36 -3.37 1.29
N ARG A 113 -20.30 -4.68 1.05
CA ARG A 113 -20.72 -5.67 2.05
C ARG A 113 -19.83 -5.60 3.29
N TRP A 114 -18.50 -5.63 3.14
CA TRP A 114 -17.58 -5.52 4.26
C TRP A 114 -17.74 -4.23 5.07
N ILE A 115 -18.08 -3.12 4.40
CA ILE A 115 -18.39 -1.86 5.09
C ILE A 115 -19.69 -2.00 5.88
N ALA A 116 -20.73 -2.58 5.28
CA ALA A 116 -22.04 -2.76 5.92
C ALA A 116 -21.96 -3.71 7.12
N ASP A 117 -21.15 -4.77 7.00
CA ASP A 117 -20.94 -5.76 8.06
C ASP A 117 -19.96 -5.28 9.15
N GLY A 118 -19.34 -4.11 8.97
CA GLY A 118 -18.36 -3.54 9.92
C GLY A 118 -16.96 -4.18 9.83
N GLU A 119 -16.72 -5.06 8.86
CA GLU A 119 -15.42 -5.72 8.63
C GLU A 119 -14.39 -4.77 7.97
N LEU A 120 -14.86 -3.80 7.20
CA LEU A 120 -14.03 -2.76 6.58
C LEU A 120 -14.47 -1.38 7.06
N ARG A 121 -13.57 -0.68 7.73
CA ARG A 121 -13.77 0.71 8.13
C ARG A 121 -13.12 1.66 7.13
N ILE A 122 -13.86 2.68 6.70
CA ILE A 122 -13.34 3.78 5.87
C ILE A 122 -13.29 5.03 6.74
N ASP A 123 -12.09 5.49 7.06
CA ASP A 123 -11.89 6.72 7.81
C ASP A 123 -11.90 7.93 6.86
N ILE A 124 -12.81 8.88 7.13
CA ILE A 124 -12.87 10.17 6.43
C ILE A 124 -12.05 11.15 7.25
N GLY A 125 -10.87 11.51 6.76
CA GLY A 125 -9.94 12.39 7.47
C GLY A 125 -10.16 13.87 7.22
N ALA A 126 -10.73 14.25 6.07
CA ALA A 126 -11.04 15.63 5.75
C ALA A 126 -12.21 15.74 4.75
N THR A 127 -12.93 16.84 4.84
CA THR A 127 -14.02 17.18 3.93
C THR A 127 -13.87 18.64 3.49
N PHE A 128 -13.98 18.88 2.18
CA PHE A 128 -13.90 20.22 1.59
C PHE A 128 -15.11 20.48 0.71
N PRO A 129 -15.60 21.71 0.60
CA PRO A 129 -16.53 22.08 -0.46
C PRO A 129 -15.92 21.84 -1.84
N LEU A 130 -16.70 21.45 -2.83
CA LEU A 130 -16.21 21.23 -4.20
C LEU A 130 -15.51 22.48 -4.77
N SER A 131 -15.96 23.69 -4.40
CA SER A 131 -15.31 24.94 -4.76
C SER A 131 -13.88 25.10 -4.23
N GLN A 132 -13.49 24.30 -3.24
CA GLN A 132 -12.15 24.29 -2.64
C GLN A 132 -11.32 23.07 -3.08
N ALA A 133 -11.61 22.46 -4.23
CA ALA A 133 -10.90 21.29 -4.72
C ALA A 133 -9.39 21.50 -4.81
N ALA A 134 -8.93 22.69 -5.22
CA ALA A 134 -7.50 23.01 -5.26
C ALA A 134 -6.85 22.91 -3.87
N VAL A 135 -7.49 23.43 -2.85
CA VAL A 135 -7.00 23.37 -1.45
C VAL A 135 -6.93 21.91 -0.95
N ALA A 136 -7.95 21.11 -1.31
CA ALA A 136 -7.96 19.69 -0.97
C ALA A 136 -6.80 18.93 -1.63
N HIS A 137 -6.50 19.21 -2.90
CA HIS A 137 -5.34 18.64 -3.61
C HIS A 137 -4.02 19.07 -2.97
N GLU A 138 -3.83 20.35 -2.66
CA GLU A 138 -2.63 20.84 -1.98
C GLU A 138 -2.43 20.19 -0.60
N ALA A 139 -3.51 19.98 0.15
CA ALA A 139 -3.44 19.30 1.44
C ALA A 139 -3.03 17.83 1.29
N LEU A 140 -3.56 17.14 0.27
CA LEU A 140 -3.25 15.74 -0.04
C LEU A 140 -1.79 15.59 -0.49
N GLU A 141 -1.32 16.42 -1.43
CA GLU A 141 0.05 16.44 -1.92
C GLU A 141 1.06 16.81 -0.81
N GLY A 142 0.66 17.74 0.05
CA GLY A 142 1.44 18.16 1.22
C GLY A 142 1.47 17.13 2.36
N ARG A 143 0.83 15.96 2.20
CA ARG A 143 0.73 14.90 3.23
C ARG A 143 0.17 15.41 4.57
N LYS A 144 -0.76 16.38 4.51
CA LYS A 144 -1.40 16.97 5.70
C LYS A 144 -2.71 16.28 6.07
N THR A 145 -3.12 15.28 5.30
CA THR A 145 -4.38 14.56 5.50
C THR A 145 -4.13 13.09 5.77
N THR A 146 -4.98 12.47 6.59
CA THR A 146 -5.06 11.02 6.83
C THR A 146 -6.44 10.53 6.39
N GLY A 147 -6.55 9.24 6.06
CA GLY A 147 -7.83 8.68 5.60
C GLY A 147 -8.25 9.20 4.22
N LYS A 148 -9.56 9.16 3.95
CA LYS A 148 -10.13 9.65 2.70
C LYS A 148 -10.43 11.15 2.78
N VAL A 149 -10.15 11.86 1.69
CA VAL A 149 -10.55 13.26 1.52
C VAL A 149 -11.78 13.29 0.62
N LEU A 150 -12.84 13.94 1.08
CA LEU A 150 -14.11 14.10 0.35
C LEU A 150 -14.27 15.53 -0.14
N LEU A 151 -14.81 15.66 -1.35
CA LEU A 151 -15.33 16.92 -1.89
C LEU A 151 -16.87 16.86 -1.86
N ILE A 152 -17.47 17.83 -1.21
CA ILE A 152 -18.94 17.93 -1.09
C ILE A 152 -19.44 19.01 -2.05
N PRO A 153 -20.42 18.69 -2.92
CA PRO A 153 -21.04 19.64 -3.85
C PRO A 153 -21.70 20.82 -3.15
#